data_e80ffaba54b907c32b6bb2fc8b28ed01
#
_entry.id   e80ffaba54b907c32b6bb2fc8b28ed01
#
_cell.length_a   1.000
_cell.length_b   1.000
_cell.length_c   1.000
_cell.angle_alpha   90.00
_cell.angle_beta   90.00
_cell.angle_gamma   90.00
#
_symmetry.space_group_name_H-M   'P 1'
#
loop_
_entity.id
_entity.type
_entity.pdbx_description
1 polymer ?
#
loop_
_entity_poly.entity_id
_entity_poly.type
_entity_poly.pdbx_seq_one_letter_code
_entity_poly.pdbx_strand_id
1 'polypeptide(L)'
;MITTEEEAYDAILAHHAALDEDVKRRVRLIAGRADGNESDNSAVAELINYLNAEVVPHAISEEHTIYQVASDKLGLAGLIGEMTSEHRTLVGEITALENSSNLKDVVEHSERFSALFSKHVAKENDLILPKLLGSQEVDLRLVLSEMHELFEAAKESSALSGSEKTDPAASLLVLLLDSTKELARSGQRDLAARVTASAWAVLEHERPDLANKATAALHRLIDLRNSEPVTLSTNRNAKIDKELDVRTLAPAQRHSEIFSAYRTLLPGRGFLLINDHDPKPLQYQFEAEYQGQFTWDYLESGPKVWQVRIGRPS
;
A
#
# COMPACT_ATOMS: atom_id res chain seq x y z
N MET A 1 -4.22 -18.71 16.85
CA MET A 1 -4.54 -18.69 15.40
C MET A 1 -6.02 -18.38 15.31
N ILE A 2 -6.40 -17.28 14.69
CA ILE A 2 -7.80 -16.84 14.54
C ILE A 2 -8.49 -17.79 13.57
N THR A 3 -9.57 -18.46 14.02
CA THR A 3 -10.24 -19.54 13.28
C THR A 3 -11.68 -19.20 12.92
N THR A 4 -12.33 -18.28 13.64
CA THR A 4 -13.70 -17.84 13.36
C THR A 4 -13.77 -16.34 13.05
N GLU A 5 -14.88 -15.90 12.46
CA GLU A 5 -15.13 -14.48 12.21
C GLU A 5 -15.39 -13.70 13.49
N GLU A 6 -15.99 -14.32 14.49
CA GLU A 6 -16.18 -13.74 15.81
C GLU A 6 -14.83 -13.50 16.52
N GLU A 7 -13.88 -14.45 16.42
CA GLU A 7 -12.52 -14.26 16.93
C GLU A 7 -11.79 -13.10 16.21
N ALA A 8 -12.00 -12.93 14.90
CA ALA A 8 -11.44 -11.82 14.14
C ALA A 8 -12.07 -10.48 14.56
N TYR A 9 -13.39 -10.45 14.72
CA TYR A 9 -14.12 -9.29 15.19
C TYR A 9 -13.66 -8.87 16.59
N ASP A 10 -13.60 -9.80 17.54
CA ASP A 10 -13.14 -9.54 18.91
C ASP A 10 -11.67 -9.07 18.94
N ALA A 11 -10.83 -9.57 18.05
CA ALA A 11 -9.44 -9.13 17.96
C ALA A 11 -9.33 -7.68 17.48
N ILE A 12 -10.15 -7.26 16.53
CA ILE A 12 -10.18 -5.86 16.06
C ILE A 12 -10.67 -4.95 17.20
N LEU A 13 -11.77 -5.31 17.89
CA LEU A 13 -12.27 -4.54 19.02
C LEU A 13 -11.24 -4.40 20.14
N ALA A 14 -10.53 -5.48 20.46
CA ALA A 14 -9.48 -5.46 21.48
C ALA A 14 -8.31 -4.56 21.07
N HIS A 15 -7.93 -4.58 19.80
CA HIS A 15 -6.88 -3.70 19.26
C HIS A 15 -7.30 -2.22 19.32
N HIS A 16 -8.52 -1.88 18.92
CA HIS A 16 -9.08 -0.54 19.02
C HIS A 16 -9.08 -0.03 20.46
N ALA A 17 -9.54 -0.87 21.41
CA ALA A 17 -9.54 -0.52 22.82
C ALA A 17 -8.12 -0.26 23.37
N ALA A 18 -7.14 -1.06 22.94
CA ALA A 18 -5.73 -0.88 23.33
C ALA A 18 -5.15 0.43 22.79
N LEU A 19 -5.39 0.75 21.51
CA LEU A 19 -4.93 1.99 20.89
C LEU A 19 -5.54 3.21 21.60
N ASP A 20 -6.85 3.19 21.84
CA ASP A 20 -7.59 4.30 22.48
C ASP A 20 -7.10 4.54 23.92
N GLU A 21 -6.91 3.49 24.72
CA GLU A 21 -6.39 3.63 26.09
C GLU A 21 -4.92 4.08 26.10
N ASP A 22 -4.11 3.62 25.16
CA ASP A 22 -2.72 4.04 25.04
C ASP A 22 -2.58 5.51 24.64
N VAL A 23 -3.42 6.02 23.74
CA VAL A 23 -3.50 7.45 23.42
C VAL A 23 -3.91 8.24 24.65
N LYS A 24 -5.02 7.87 25.31
CA LYS A 24 -5.51 8.55 26.52
C LYS A 24 -4.48 8.59 27.65
N ARG A 25 -3.76 7.51 27.83
CA ARG A 25 -2.70 7.42 28.85
C ARG A 25 -1.59 8.43 28.58
N ARG A 26 -1.11 8.55 27.33
CA ARG A 26 -0.06 9.50 26.94
C ARG A 26 -0.52 10.94 27.02
N VAL A 27 -1.75 11.23 26.62
CA VAL A 27 -2.34 12.57 26.74
C VAL A 27 -2.48 13.00 28.19
N ARG A 28 -2.92 12.10 29.09
CA ARG A 28 -2.97 12.38 30.54
C ARG A 28 -1.59 12.70 31.13
N LEU A 29 -0.53 12.05 30.65
CA LEU A 29 0.85 12.36 31.08
C LEU A 29 1.30 13.77 30.68
N ILE A 30 0.88 14.25 29.52
CA ILE A 30 1.14 15.62 29.05
C ILE A 30 0.35 16.62 29.89
N ALA A 31 -0.94 16.41 30.08
CA ALA A 31 -1.81 17.29 30.87
C ALA A 31 -1.35 17.40 32.34
N GLY A 32 -0.98 16.28 32.97
CA GLY A 32 -0.48 16.27 34.35
C GLY A 32 0.85 16.98 34.56
N ARG A 33 1.65 17.19 33.51
CA ARG A 33 2.91 17.94 33.55
C ARG A 33 2.72 19.44 33.35
N ALA A 34 1.59 19.86 32.78
CA ALA A 34 1.25 21.27 32.63
C ALA A 34 1.14 22.02 33.98
N ASP A 35 0.90 21.30 35.07
CA ASP A 35 0.83 21.81 36.44
C ASP A 35 2.22 21.85 37.16
N GLY A 36 3.27 21.24 36.56
CA GLY A 36 4.61 21.14 37.09
C GLY A 36 5.65 21.79 36.17
N ASN A 37 6.47 22.65 36.71
CA ASN A 37 7.42 23.56 36.05
C ASN A 37 8.62 22.86 35.35
N GLU A 38 8.45 21.72 34.67
CA GLU A 38 9.50 21.03 33.93
C GLU A 38 9.29 21.07 32.43
N SER A 39 10.25 21.68 31.74
CA SER A 39 10.32 21.76 30.26
C SER A 39 10.78 20.43 29.63
N ASP A 40 10.29 19.31 30.14
CA ASP A 40 10.61 17.99 29.57
C ASP A 40 9.67 17.65 28.42
N ASN A 41 10.12 17.87 27.19
CA ASN A 41 9.41 17.54 25.97
C ASN A 41 9.31 16.02 25.68
N SER A 42 9.83 15.17 26.58
CA SER A 42 9.90 13.72 26.34
C SER A 42 8.51 13.09 26.18
N ALA A 43 7.52 13.49 26.99
CA ALA A 43 6.16 12.96 26.89
C ALA A 43 5.44 13.36 25.59
N VAL A 44 5.73 14.55 25.08
CA VAL A 44 5.20 15.02 23.79
C VAL A 44 5.81 14.23 22.65
N ALA A 45 7.15 14.07 22.66
CA ALA A 45 7.86 13.28 21.67
C ALA A 45 7.40 11.81 21.72
N GLU A 46 7.17 11.25 22.91
CA GLU A 46 6.66 9.88 23.08
C GLU A 46 5.22 9.72 22.53
N LEU A 47 4.34 10.72 22.71
CA LEU A 47 3.03 10.72 22.10
C LEU A 47 3.14 10.77 20.58
N ILE A 48 3.88 11.74 20.02
CA ILE A 48 4.05 11.91 18.56
C ILE A 48 4.62 10.64 17.94
N ASN A 49 5.66 10.07 18.54
CA ASN A 49 6.24 8.81 18.06
C ASN A 49 5.22 7.67 18.07
N TYR A 50 4.42 7.54 19.13
CA TYR A 50 3.38 6.52 19.20
C TYR A 50 2.31 6.72 18.14
N LEU A 51 1.83 7.96 17.93
CA LEU A 51 0.82 8.26 16.92
C LEU A 51 1.32 7.90 15.51
N ASN A 52 2.55 8.27 15.20
CA ASN A 52 3.16 7.97 13.89
C ASN A 52 3.52 6.49 13.70
N ALA A 53 3.88 5.76 14.77
CA ALA A 53 4.31 4.37 14.69
C ALA A 53 3.16 3.36 14.79
N GLU A 54 2.06 3.70 15.47
CA GLU A 54 0.97 2.76 15.74
C GLU A 54 -0.36 3.24 15.14
N VAL A 55 -0.77 4.50 15.38
CA VAL A 55 -2.11 4.96 14.98
C VAL A 55 -2.20 5.28 13.49
N VAL A 56 -1.21 5.96 12.92
CA VAL A 56 -1.21 6.27 11.48
C VAL A 56 -1.12 5.02 10.61
N PRO A 57 -0.22 4.04 10.87
CA PRO A 57 -0.20 2.78 10.14
C PRO A 57 -1.50 1.98 10.26
N HIS A 58 -2.15 2.00 11.44
CA HIS A 58 -3.43 1.37 11.65
C HIS A 58 -4.51 1.99 10.75
N ALA A 59 -4.67 3.31 10.76
CA ALA A 59 -5.62 4.02 9.91
C ALA A 59 -5.38 3.75 8.40
N ILE A 60 -4.12 3.72 7.97
CA ILE A 60 -3.76 3.36 6.59
C ILE A 60 -4.19 1.93 6.26
N SER A 61 -3.97 0.97 7.16
CA SER A 61 -4.35 -0.42 6.93
C SER A 61 -5.87 -0.58 6.82
N GLU A 62 -6.65 0.15 7.64
CA GLU A 62 -8.12 0.17 7.56
C GLU A 62 -8.64 0.73 6.25
N GLU A 63 -8.11 1.85 5.78
CA GLU A 63 -8.50 2.44 4.49
C GLU A 63 -8.29 1.49 3.32
N HIS A 64 -7.28 0.63 3.41
CA HIS A 64 -6.93 -0.32 2.34
C HIS A 64 -7.64 -1.67 2.45
N THR A 65 -8.28 -1.97 3.57
CA THR A 65 -8.94 -3.26 3.83
C THR A 65 -10.40 -3.07 4.24
N ILE A 66 -10.66 -2.82 5.51
CA ILE A 66 -11.99 -2.68 6.11
C ILE A 66 -12.84 -1.68 5.34
N TYR A 67 -12.32 -0.48 5.06
CA TYR A 67 -13.07 0.58 4.40
C TYR A 67 -13.36 0.26 2.93
N GLN A 68 -12.38 -0.33 2.24
CA GLN A 68 -12.59 -0.73 0.86
C GLN A 68 -13.69 -1.79 0.74
N VAL A 69 -13.62 -2.83 1.57
CA VAL A 69 -14.63 -3.90 1.58
C VAL A 69 -16.00 -3.36 1.99
N ALA A 70 -16.07 -2.50 3.01
CA ALA A 70 -17.33 -1.90 3.48
C ALA A 70 -17.97 -1.00 2.41
N SER A 71 -17.16 -0.24 1.68
CA SER A 71 -17.63 0.59 0.56
C SER A 71 -18.14 -0.26 -0.60
N ASP A 72 -17.34 -1.24 -1.05
CA ASP A 72 -17.57 -1.95 -2.32
C ASP A 72 -18.65 -3.03 -2.19
N LYS A 73 -18.72 -3.73 -1.04
CA LYS A 73 -19.62 -4.86 -0.84
C LYS A 73 -20.85 -4.53 0.00
N LEU A 74 -20.77 -3.57 0.93
CA LEU A 74 -21.85 -3.28 1.86
C LEU A 74 -22.57 -1.96 1.58
N GLY A 75 -22.22 -1.25 0.52
CA GLY A 75 -22.85 0.01 0.13
C GLY A 75 -22.64 1.16 1.15
N LEU A 76 -21.55 1.11 1.94
CA LEU A 76 -21.24 2.08 2.98
C LEU A 76 -20.39 3.27 2.50
N ALA A 77 -20.30 3.52 1.20
CA ALA A 77 -19.42 4.53 0.60
C ALA A 77 -19.55 5.92 1.25
N GLY A 78 -20.77 6.35 1.61
CA GLY A 78 -21.01 7.63 2.29
C GLY A 78 -20.36 7.67 3.68
N LEU A 79 -20.59 6.64 4.50
CA LEU A 79 -20.00 6.52 5.83
C LEU A 79 -18.48 6.44 5.75
N ILE A 80 -17.95 5.64 4.82
CA ILE A 80 -16.51 5.51 4.61
C ILE A 80 -15.87 6.83 4.19
N GLY A 81 -16.54 7.63 3.35
CA GLY A 81 -16.09 8.98 3.01
C GLY A 81 -15.96 9.91 4.22
N GLU A 82 -16.88 9.81 5.19
CA GLU A 82 -16.79 10.53 6.46
C GLU A 82 -15.62 10.03 7.31
N MET A 83 -15.45 8.71 7.45
CA MET A 83 -14.37 8.10 8.23
C MET A 83 -12.98 8.46 7.68
N THR A 84 -12.79 8.40 6.37
CA THR A 84 -11.54 8.85 5.72
C THR A 84 -11.28 10.35 5.92
N SER A 85 -12.33 11.18 5.98
CA SER A 85 -12.19 12.60 6.32
C SER A 85 -11.77 12.81 7.79
N GLU A 86 -12.23 11.96 8.69
CA GLU A 86 -11.82 11.98 10.10
C GLU A 86 -10.34 11.58 10.24
N HIS A 87 -9.84 10.58 9.50
CA HIS A 87 -8.40 10.25 9.45
C HIS A 87 -7.55 11.45 9.04
N ARG A 88 -7.97 12.21 8.00
CA ARG A 88 -7.25 13.44 7.60
C ARG A 88 -7.24 14.49 8.71
N THR A 89 -8.34 14.61 9.46
CA THR A 89 -8.43 15.53 10.59
C THR A 89 -7.48 15.11 11.72
N LEU A 90 -7.41 13.80 12.03
CA LEU A 90 -6.48 13.25 13.03
C LEU A 90 -5.02 13.50 12.64
N VAL A 91 -4.65 13.28 11.37
CA VAL A 91 -3.31 13.60 10.86
C VAL A 91 -3.03 15.10 10.95
N GLY A 92 -4.02 15.95 10.74
CA GLY A 92 -3.91 17.40 10.94
C GLY A 92 -3.58 17.77 12.39
N GLU A 93 -4.19 17.11 13.38
CA GLU A 93 -3.88 17.34 14.81
C GLU A 93 -2.47 16.83 15.16
N ILE A 94 -1.98 15.72 14.57
CA ILE A 94 -0.60 15.26 14.75
C ILE A 94 0.38 16.31 14.21
N THR A 95 0.14 16.83 13.02
CA THR A 95 0.96 17.90 12.41
C THR A 95 0.95 19.18 13.26
N ALA A 96 -0.18 19.52 13.86
CA ALA A 96 -0.29 20.66 14.77
C ALA A 96 0.52 20.42 16.08
N LEU A 97 0.48 19.20 16.63
CA LEU A 97 1.31 18.81 17.77
C LEU A 97 2.81 18.94 17.46
N GLU A 98 3.26 18.45 16.30
CA GLU A 98 4.66 18.51 15.86
C GLU A 98 5.17 19.96 15.70
N ASN A 99 4.29 20.87 15.30
CA ASN A 99 4.62 22.28 15.09
C ASN A 99 4.33 23.18 16.31
N SER A 100 3.80 22.63 17.39
CA SER A 100 3.48 23.40 18.61
C SER A 100 4.74 23.88 19.32
N SER A 101 4.80 25.17 19.59
CA SER A 101 5.95 25.82 20.23
C SER A 101 5.76 26.10 21.74
N ASN A 102 4.56 25.85 22.26
CA ASN A 102 4.24 26.09 23.67
C ASN A 102 3.36 24.97 24.25
N LEU A 103 3.43 24.76 25.55
CA LEU A 103 2.76 23.67 26.25
C LEU A 103 1.23 23.76 26.16
N LYS A 104 0.66 24.96 26.11
CA LYS A 104 -0.80 25.14 26.05
C LYS A 104 -1.35 24.56 24.74
N ASP A 105 -0.72 24.89 23.60
CA ASP A 105 -1.14 24.39 22.29
C ASP A 105 -0.95 22.87 22.22
N VAL A 106 0.15 22.35 22.79
CA VAL A 106 0.40 20.91 22.88
C VAL A 106 -0.72 20.19 23.65
N VAL A 107 -1.11 20.69 24.82
CA VAL A 107 -2.24 20.12 25.60
C VAL A 107 -3.52 20.18 24.79
N GLU A 108 -3.85 21.34 24.21
CA GLU A 108 -5.09 21.52 23.43
C GLU A 108 -5.18 20.54 22.25
N HIS A 109 -4.10 20.41 21.46
CA HIS A 109 -4.08 19.51 20.31
C HIS A 109 -4.07 18.03 20.73
N SER A 110 -3.36 17.67 21.79
CA SER A 110 -3.36 16.29 22.28
C SER A 110 -4.70 15.85 22.83
N GLU A 111 -5.42 16.70 23.57
CA GLU A 111 -6.77 16.42 24.08
C GLU A 111 -7.78 16.34 22.93
N ARG A 112 -7.68 17.24 21.95
CA ARG A 112 -8.53 17.23 20.76
C ARG A 112 -8.32 15.97 19.93
N PHE A 113 -7.06 15.58 19.70
CA PHE A 113 -6.72 14.32 19.05
C PHE A 113 -7.37 13.14 19.76
N SER A 114 -7.17 13.03 21.08
CA SER A 114 -7.70 11.92 21.88
C SER A 114 -9.24 11.83 21.81
N ALA A 115 -9.92 12.97 21.89
CA ALA A 115 -11.38 13.02 21.81
C ALA A 115 -11.90 12.62 20.42
N LEU A 116 -11.24 13.10 19.34
CA LEU A 116 -11.59 12.74 17.97
C LEU A 116 -11.33 11.26 17.70
N PHE A 117 -10.18 10.74 18.13
CA PHE A 117 -9.79 9.34 17.94
C PHE A 117 -10.75 8.39 18.65
N SER A 118 -11.07 8.64 19.94
CA SER A 118 -12.06 7.82 20.68
C SER A 118 -13.42 7.78 19.98
N LYS A 119 -13.88 8.92 19.45
CA LYS A 119 -15.16 9.00 18.73
C LYS A 119 -15.12 8.25 17.40
N HIS A 120 -14.00 8.35 16.71
CA HIS A 120 -13.75 7.67 15.45
C HIS A 120 -13.79 6.15 15.62
N VAL A 121 -13.00 5.61 16.55
CA VAL A 121 -12.99 4.18 16.89
C VAL A 121 -14.38 3.68 17.33
N ALA A 122 -15.13 4.46 18.09
CA ALA A 122 -16.50 4.09 18.47
C ALA A 122 -17.42 3.95 17.25
N LYS A 123 -17.29 4.83 16.24
CA LYS A 123 -18.07 4.70 15.00
C LYS A 123 -17.71 3.44 14.20
N GLU A 124 -16.46 3.09 14.14
CA GLU A 124 -16.03 1.84 13.49
C GLU A 124 -16.63 0.62 14.17
N ASN A 125 -16.47 0.57 15.50
CA ASN A 125 -16.97 -0.53 16.32
C ASN A 125 -18.49 -0.68 16.25
N ASP A 126 -19.23 0.43 16.19
CA ASP A 126 -20.69 0.43 16.26
C ASP A 126 -21.36 0.38 14.87
N LEU A 127 -20.75 0.95 13.84
CA LEU A 127 -21.42 1.16 12.55
C LEU A 127 -20.81 0.33 11.39
N ILE A 128 -19.52 0.00 11.43
CA ILE A 128 -18.83 -0.71 10.34
C ILE A 128 -18.62 -2.18 10.67
N LEU A 129 -17.93 -2.48 11.77
CA LEU A 129 -17.56 -3.85 12.12
C LEU A 129 -18.74 -4.81 12.27
N PRO A 130 -19.89 -4.44 12.88
CA PRO A 130 -21.04 -5.34 12.96
C PRO A 130 -21.65 -5.69 11.59
N LYS A 131 -21.53 -4.79 10.62
CA LYS A 131 -22.03 -5.03 9.26
C LYS A 131 -21.09 -5.95 8.46
N LEU A 132 -19.79 -5.88 8.73
CA LEU A 132 -18.82 -6.81 8.15
C LEU A 132 -19.05 -8.21 8.71
N LEU A 133 -19.15 -8.36 10.03
CA LEU A 133 -19.42 -9.65 10.69
C LEU A 133 -20.75 -10.27 10.23
N GLY A 134 -21.79 -9.46 10.03
CA GLY A 134 -23.11 -9.93 9.59
C GLY A 134 -23.21 -10.21 8.07
N SER A 135 -22.17 -10.00 7.28
CA SER A 135 -22.21 -10.15 5.84
C SER A 135 -21.79 -11.55 5.39
N GLN A 136 -22.54 -12.15 4.47
CA GLN A 136 -22.16 -13.40 3.81
C GLN A 136 -21.16 -13.19 2.64
N GLU A 137 -20.90 -11.97 2.25
CA GLU A 137 -20.01 -11.61 1.14
C GLU A 137 -18.59 -11.28 1.60
N VAL A 138 -18.36 -11.20 2.93
CA VAL A 138 -17.10 -10.80 3.54
C VAL A 138 -16.62 -11.90 4.46
N ASP A 139 -15.38 -12.33 4.31
CA ASP A 139 -14.68 -13.15 5.30
C ASP A 139 -13.77 -12.23 6.14
N LEU A 140 -14.22 -11.91 7.36
CA LEU A 140 -13.54 -10.96 8.23
C LEU A 140 -12.15 -11.46 8.67
N ARG A 141 -11.90 -12.78 8.66
CA ARG A 141 -10.58 -13.36 8.96
C ARG A 141 -9.57 -13.00 7.89
N LEU A 142 -9.98 -13.03 6.61
CA LEU A 142 -9.13 -12.63 5.49
C LEU A 142 -8.84 -11.14 5.52
N VAL A 143 -9.87 -10.33 5.80
CA VAL A 143 -9.72 -8.87 5.94
C VAL A 143 -8.74 -8.53 7.07
N LEU A 144 -8.85 -9.19 8.22
CA LEU A 144 -7.92 -8.98 9.34
C LEU A 144 -6.50 -9.43 9.00
N SER A 145 -6.32 -10.56 8.27
CA SER A 145 -4.99 -11.01 7.84
C SER A 145 -4.33 -10.00 6.90
N GLU A 146 -5.07 -9.49 5.93
CA GLU A 146 -4.61 -8.45 5.01
C GLU A 146 -4.27 -7.14 5.74
N MET A 147 -5.13 -6.74 6.68
CA MET A 147 -4.93 -5.57 7.53
C MET A 147 -3.63 -5.69 8.34
N HIS A 148 -3.37 -6.86 8.94
CA HIS A 148 -2.15 -7.11 9.71
C HIS A 148 -0.89 -7.03 8.83
N GLU A 149 -0.90 -7.64 7.64
CA GLU A 149 0.22 -7.56 6.70
C GLU A 149 0.52 -6.11 6.28
N LEU A 150 -0.52 -5.32 6.01
CA LEU A 150 -0.36 -3.91 5.64
C LEU A 150 0.09 -3.05 6.82
N PHE A 151 -0.40 -3.33 8.01
CA PHE A 151 0.00 -2.66 9.24
C PHE A 151 1.49 -2.88 9.55
N GLU A 152 1.97 -4.13 9.50
CA GLU A 152 3.38 -4.42 9.71
C GLU A 152 4.28 -3.79 8.63
N ALA A 153 3.86 -3.83 7.36
CA ALA A 153 4.59 -3.17 6.28
C ALA A 153 4.66 -1.63 6.46
N ALA A 154 3.59 -1.02 6.97
CA ALA A 154 3.55 0.41 7.25
C ALA A 154 4.42 0.76 8.48
N LYS A 155 4.45 -0.10 9.51
CA LYS A 155 5.34 0.06 10.69
C LYS A 155 6.81 -0.04 10.31
N GLU A 156 7.19 -1.01 9.50
CA GLU A 156 8.57 -1.11 9.00
C GLU A 156 8.97 0.15 8.24
N SER A 157 8.07 0.71 7.44
CA SER A 157 8.29 1.99 6.75
C SER A 157 8.43 3.17 7.71
N SER A 158 7.66 3.22 8.80
CA SER A 158 7.74 4.25 9.85
C SER A 158 8.97 4.11 10.73
N ALA A 159 9.38 2.90 11.09
CA ALA A 159 10.56 2.64 11.90
C ALA A 159 11.85 3.08 11.20
N LEU A 160 11.89 3.02 9.87
CA LEU A 160 12.96 3.57 9.05
C LEU A 160 12.96 5.12 9.04
N SER A 161 11.83 5.76 9.40
CA SER A 161 11.68 7.23 9.49
C SER A 161 12.09 7.82 10.85
N GLY A 162 12.28 7.00 11.88
CA GLY A 162 12.58 7.44 13.26
C GLY A 162 14.01 7.99 13.51
N SER A 163 14.82 8.07 12.46
CA SER A 163 16.15 8.70 12.52
C SER A 163 16.44 9.33 11.16
N GLU A 164 16.30 10.63 11.05
CA GLU A 164 16.55 11.48 9.87
C GLU A 164 15.34 11.80 9.00
N LYS A 165 15.14 13.11 8.78
CA LYS A 165 14.40 13.80 7.70
C LYS A 165 13.43 12.92 6.88
N THR A 166 12.14 13.25 6.94
CA THR A 166 11.12 12.72 6.00
C THR A 166 11.76 12.44 4.64
N ASP A 167 11.76 11.16 4.24
CA ASP A 167 12.25 10.78 2.91
C ASP A 167 11.28 11.35 1.84
N PRO A 168 11.66 12.42 1.12
CA PRO A 168 10.76 13.05 0.16
C PRO A 168 10.32 12.10 -0.95
N ALA A 169 11.21 11.16 -1.35
CA ALA A 169 10.92 10.21 -2.41
C ALA A 169 9.87 9.19 -1.98
N ALA A 170 9.95 8.69 -0.73
CA ALA A 170 8.94 7.80 -0.19
C ALA A 170 7.57 8.49 -0.06
N SER A 171 7.55 9.74 0.43
CA SER A 171 6.32 10.54 0.58
C SER A 171 5.68 10.83 -0.78
N LEU A 172 6.47 11.20 -1.78
CA LEU A 172 5.99 11.45 -3.13
C LEU A 172 5.46 10.18 -3.79
N LEU A 173 6.10 9.03 -3.57
CA LEU A 173 5.60 7.75 -4.07
C LEU A 173 4.24 7.40 -3.48
N VAL A 174 4.04 7.58 -2.19
CA VAL A 174 2.72 7.35 -1.54
C VAL A 174 1.64 8.20 -2.20
N LEU A 175 1.86 9.50 -2.33
CA LEU A 175 0.91 10.43 -2.99
C LEU A 175 0.61 10.01 -4.44
N LEU A 176 1.64 9.59 -5.18
CA LEU A 176 1.49 9.13 -6.55
C LEU A 176 0.67 7.83 -6.62
N LEU A 177 0.95 6.87 -5.75
CA LEU A 177 0.21 5.60 -5.71
C LEU A 177 -1.26 5.81 -5.33
N ASP A 178 -1.56 6.74 -4.44
CA ASP A 178 -2.95 7.09 -4.10
C ASP A 178 -3.66 7.77 -5.29
N SER A 179 -2.99 8.66 -6.00
CA SER A 179 -3.51 9.27 -7.23
C SER A 179 -3.78 8.22 -8.32
N THR A 180 -2.91 7.21 -8.46
CA THR A 180 -3.11 6.14 -9.44
C THR A 180 -4.27 5.21 -9.08
N LYS A 181 -4.56 4.99 -7.79
CA LYS A 181 -5.76 4.28 -7.35
C LYS A 181 -7.04 5.02 -7.76
N GLU A 182 -7.08 6.35 -7.58
CA GLU A 182 -8.22 7.15 -8.02
C GLU A 182 -8.41 7.13 -9.54
N LEU A 183 -7.33 7.19 -10.32
CA LEU A 183 -7.37 7.00 -11.77
C LEU A 183 -7.96 5.62 -12.14
N ALA A 184 -7.56 4.56 -11.44
CA ALA A 184 -8.09 3.23 -11.69
C ALA A 184 -9.58 3.11 -11.35
N ARG A 185 -10.03 3.73 -10.24
CA ARG A 185 -11.44 3.79 -9.84
C ARG A 185 -12.29 4.56 -10.83
N SER A 186 -11.76 5.63 -11.43
CA SER A 186 -12.44 6.39 -12.50
C SER A 186 -12.46 5.69 -13.87
N GLY A 187 -12.01 4.43 -13.93
CA GLY A 187 -11.96 3.64 -15.16
C GLY A 187 -10.69 3.83 -16.00
N GLN A 188 -9.74 4.67 -15.57
CA GLN A 188 -8.49 4.95 -16.27
C GLN A 188 -7.35 4.02 -15.82
N ARG A 189 -7.60 2.70 -15.70
CA ARG A 189 -6.64 1.71 -15.19
C ARG A 189 -5.35 1.64 -15.98
N ASP A 190 -5.43 1.73 -17.31
CA ASP A 190 -4.27 1.71 -18.19
C ASP A 190 -3.34 2.91 -17.92
N LEU A 191 -3.92 4.09 -17.75
CA LEU A 191 -3.16 5.29 -17.38
C LEU A 191 -2.54 5.15 -15.98
N ALA A 192 -3.28 4.66 -15.00
CA ALA A 192 -2.79 4.39 -13.65
C ALA A 192 -1.59 3.43 -13.67
N ALA A 193 -1.70 2.33 -14.44
CA ALA A 193 -0.63 1.36 -14.60
C ALA A 193 0.63 1.97 -15.23
N ARG A 194 0.49 2.76 -16.28
CA ARG A 194 1.63 3.45 -16.93
C ARG A 194 2.32 4.43 -15.98
N VAL A 195 1.56 5.24 -15.25
CA VAL A 195 2.11 6.20 -14.27
C VAL A 195 2.86 5.46 -13.16
N THR A 196 2.29 4.36 -12.66
CA THR A 196 2.96 3.54 -11.63
C THR A 196 4.24 2.89 -12.17
N ALA A 197 4.22 2.38 -13.40
CA ALA A 197 5.40 1.80 -14.04
C ALA A 197 6.49 2.85 -14.31
N SER A 198 6.13 4.07 -14.68
CA SER A 198 7.09 5.18 -14.84
C SER A 198 7.75 5.55 -13.52
N ALA A 199 7.00 5.57 -12.41
CA ALA A 199 7.58 5.77 -11.08
C ALA A 199 8.55 4.65 -10.71
N TRP A 200 8.19 3.41 -11.00
CA TRP A 200 9.08 2.26 -10.80
C TRP A 200 10.40 2.42 -11.58
N ALA A 201 10.36 2.79 -12.86
CA ALA A 201 11.56 2.96 -13.69
C ALA A 201 12.51 4.04 -13.15
N VAL A 202 11.99 5.13 -12.60
CA VAL A 202 12.80 6.16 -11.93
C VAL A 202 13.47 5.64 -10.66
N LEU A 203 12.80 4.76 -9.92
CA LEU A 203 13.24 4.29 -8.61
C LEU A 203 14.10 3.02 -8.66
N GLU A 204 14.03 2.23 -9.73
CA GLU A 204 14.63 0.87 -9.80
C GLU A 204 16.11 0.86 -9.42
N HIS A 205 16.89 1.83 -9.91
CA HIS A 205 18.33 1.84 -9.75
C HIS A 205 18.81 2.47 -8.43
N GLU A 206 18.13 3.50 -7.96
CA GLU A 206 18.57 4.27 -6.79
C GLU A 206 17.84 3.87 -5.50
N ARG A 207 16.57 3.43 -5.63
CA ARG A 207 15.68 3.11 -4.51
C ARG A 207 14.90 1.82 -4.76
N PRO A 208 15.59 0.66 -4.80
CA PRO A 208 14.93 -0.63 -5.05
C PRO A 208 13.84 -0.97 -4.01
N ASP A 209 13.95 -0.46 -2.78
CA ASP A 209 12.93 -0.57 -1.75
C ASP A 209 11.60 0.08 -2.16
N LEU A 210 11.65 1.28 -2.73
CA LEU A 210 10.48 2.00 -3.23
C LEU A 210 10.00 1.43 -4.57
N ALA A 211 10.91 0.99 -5.44
CA ALA A 211 10.58 0.32 -6.69
C ALA A 211 9.76 -0.95 -6.45
N ASN A 212 10.08 -1.74 -5.43
CA ASN A 212 9.30 -2.92 -5.03
C ASN A 212 7.86 -2.55 -4.61
N LYS A 213 7.67 -1.41 -3.92
CA LYS A 213 6.33 -0.90 -3.58
C LYS A 213 5.52 -0.52 -4.81
N ALA A 214 6.16 0.13 -5.79
CA ALA A 214 5.53 0.47 -7.07
C ALA A 214 5.16 -0.80 -7.87
N THR A 215 6.01 -1.83 -7.88
CA THR A 215 5.71 -3.14 -8.49
C THR A 215 4.48 -3.79 -7.85
N ALA A 216 4.41 -3.83 -6.52
CA ALA A 216 3.26 -4.39 -5.80
C ALA A 216 1.96 -3.61 -6.08
N ALA A 217 2.04 -2.29 -6.20
CA ALA A 217 0.89 -1.45 -6.59
C ALA A 217 0.46 -1.71 -8.04
N LEU A 218 1.40 -1.87 -8.96
CA LEU A 218 1.13 -2.17 -10.36
C LEU A 218 0.37 -3.50 -10.52
N HIS A 219 0.76 -4.54 -9.80
CA HIS A 219 0.04 -5.82 -9.78
C HIS A 219 -1.41 -5.67 -9.30
N ARG A 220 -1.66 -4.83 -8.29
CA ARG A 220 -3.02 -4.56 -7.79
C ARG A 220 -3.88 -3.75 -8.77
N LEU A 221 -3.29 -2.84 -9.54
CA LEU A 221 -4.01 -2.03 -10.53
C LEU A 221 -4.48 -2.84 -11.72
N ILE A 222 -3.77 -3.92 -12.07
CA ILE A 222 -4.08 -4.77 -13.21
C ILE A 222 -4.99 -5.90 -12.71
N ASP A 223 -6.25 -5.85 -13.10
CA ASP A 223 -7.17 -6.98 -12.88
C ASP A 223 -6.77 -8.14 -13.79
N LEU A 224 -6.03 -9.09 -13.25
CA LEU A 224 -5.51 -10.26 -13.97
C LEU A 224 -6.60 -11.18 -14.51
N ARG A 225 -7.89 -10.98 -14.13
CA ARG A 225 -9.01 -11.81 -14.58
C ARG A 225 -9.63 -11.33 -15.88
N ASN A 226 -9.47 -10.03 -16.23
CA ASN A 226 -10.16 -9.41 -17.38
C ASN A 226 -9.21 -8.77 -18.40
N SER A 227 -7.94 -9.14 -18.41
CA SER A 227 -6.95 -8.54 -19.31
C SER A 227 -7.03 -9.19 -20.69
N GLU A 228 -7.54 -8.46 -21.69
CA GLU A 228 -7.31 -8.81 -23.10
C GLU A 228 -5.81 -8.66 -23.40
N PRO A 229 -5.19 -9.63 -24.11
CA PRO A 229 -3.78 -9.52 -24.48
C PRO A 229 -3.58 -8.29 -25.37
N VAL A 230 -2.71 -7.39 -24.94
CA VAL A 230 -2.31 -6.26 -25.78
C VAL A 230 -1.39 -6.78 -26.88
N THR A 231 -1.90 -6.81 -28.11
CA THR A 231 -1.09 -7.18 -29.27
C THR A 231 -0.21 -6.02 -29.64
N LEU A 232 1.03 -6.00 -29.15
CA LEU A 232 2.05 -5.11 -29.67
C LEU A 232 2.58 -5.64 -31.00
N SER A 233 2.90 -4.72 -31.89
CA SER A 233 3.33 -4.98 -33.27
C SER A 233 4.45 -6.03 -33.34
N THR A 234 4.15 -7.10 -34.03
CA THR A 234 4.91 -8.33 -34.12
C THR A 234 6.14 -8.18 -35.01
N ASN A 235 7.32 -8.08 -34.44
CA ASN A 235 8.51 -8.57 -35.12
C ASN A 235 8.69 -10.06 -34.72
N ARG A 236 8.02 -10.98 -35.44
CA ARG A 236 8.02 -12.42 -35.15
C ARG A 236 9.36 -13.12 -35.33
N ASN A 237 10.43 -12.37 -35.59
CA ASN A 237 11.72 -12.92 -36.02
C ASN A 237 12.83 -12.92 -34.95
N ALA A 238 12.57 -12.47 -33.71
CA ALA A 238 13.59 -12.58 -32.67
C ALA A 238 13.88 -14.06 -32.37
N LYS A 239 15.13 -14.47 -32.60
CA LYS A 239 15.58 -15.84 -32.32
C LYS A 239 15.64 -16.03 -30.80
N ILE A 240 14.93 -17.02 -30.28
CA ILE A 240 14.95 -17.38 -28.85
C ILE A 240 16.31 -18.00 -28.52
N ASP A 241 17.04 -17.42 -27.57
CA ASP A 241 18.33 -17.91 -27.10
C ASP A 241 18.22 -18.82 -25.91
N LYS A 242 17.24 -18.55 -25.04
CA LYS A 242 17.00 -19.33 -23.82
C LYS A 242 15.54 -19.27 -23.39
N GLU A 243 15.15 -20.23 -22.57
CA GLU A 243 13.89 -20.22 -21.80
C GLU A 243 14.19 -19.76 -20.38
N LEU A 244 13.29 -18.93 -19.83
CA LEU A 244 13.36 -18.40 -18.47
C LEU A 244 12.05 -18.75 -17.76
N ASP A 245 12.05 -19.85 -17.02
CA ASP A 245 10.92 -20.25 -16.19
C ASP A 245 11.04 -19.61 -14.80
N VAL A 246 10.21 -18.60 -14.54
CA VAL A 246 10.22 -17.86 -13.27
C VAL A 246 9.21 -18.39 -12.24
N ARG A 247 8.43 -19.41 -12.56
CA ARG A 247 7.39 -19.97 -11.68
C ARG A 247 7.97 -20.53 -10.38
N THR A 248 9.22 -21.01 -10.41
CA THR A 248 9.93 -21.56 -9.24
C THR A 248 10.63 -20.50 -8.40
N LEU A 249 10.71 -19.26 -8.89
CA LEU A 249 11.37 -18.15 -8.20
C LEU A 249 10.39 -17.45 -7.23
N ALA A 250 10.93 -16.94 -6.13
CA ALA A 250 10.16 -16.07 -5.24
C ALA A 250 9.68 -14.81 -6.02
N PRO A 251 8.45 -14.33 -5.80
CA PRO A 251 7.87 -13.20 -6.55
C PRO A 251 8.78 -11.96 -6.62
N ALA A 252 9.42 -11.61 -5.52
CA ALA A 252 10.34 -10.47 -5.43
C ALA A 252 11.60 -10.61 -6.32
N GLN A 253 11.97 -11.83 -6.71
CA GLN A 253 13.16 -12.11 -7.52
C GLN A 253 12.84 -12.19 -9.03
N ARG A 254 11.57 -12.47 -9.39
CA ARG A 254 11.17 -12.72 -10.78
C ARG A 254 11.49 -11.55 -11.70
N HIS A 255 11.12 -10.35 -11.32
CA HIS A 255 11.32 -9.16 -12.15
C HIS A 255 12.82 -8.85 -12.35
N SER A 256 13.64 -8.90 -11.30
CA SER A 256 15.08 -8.66 -11.40
C SER A 256 15.77 -9.65 -12.35
N GLU A 257 15.39 -10.94 -12.29
CA GLU A 257 15.91 -11.98 -13.19
C GLU A 257 15.49 -11.75 -14.65
N ILE A 258 14.24 -11.35 -14.89
CA ILE A 258 13.74 -11.07 -16.23
C ILE A 258 14.45 -9.86 -16.84
N PHE A 259 14.58 -8.76 -16.09
CA PHE A 259 15.31 -7.57 -16.55
C PHE A 259 16.79 -7.86 -16.75
N SER A 260 17.43 -8.65 -15.88
CA SER A 260 18.80 -9.10 -16.06
C SER A 260 18.98 -9.90 -17.36
N ALA A 261 18.06 -10.83 -17.63
CA ALA A 261 18.05 -11.60 -18.87
C ALA A 261 17.91 -10.68 -20.09
N TYR A 262 17.05 -9.68 -20.04
CA TYR A 262 16.84 -8.73 -21.13
C TYR A 262 18.08 -7.85 -21.38
N ARG A 263 18.70 -7.32 -20.33
CA ARG A 263 19.90 -6.46 -20.44
C ARG A 263 21.06 -7.15 -21.15
N THR A 264 21.15 -8.47 -21.07
CA THR A 264 22.21 -9.26 -21.71
C THR A 264 21.91 -9.68 -23.15
N LEU A 265 20.71 -9.38 -23.68
CA LEU A 265 20.33 -9.73 -25.05
C LEU A 265 21.08 -8.88 -26.08
N LEU A 266 21.54 -9.54 -27.13
CA LEU A 266 22.03 -8.88 -28.34
C LEU A 266 20.85 -8.44 -29.22
N PRO A 267 21.01 -7.40 -30.08
CA PRO A 267 20.02 -7.02 -31.08
C PRO A 267 19.54 -8.22 -31.93
N GLY A 268 18.24 -8.29 -32.18
CA GLY A 268 17.62 -9.40 -32.93
C GLY A 268 17.45 -10.70 -32.13
N ARG A 269 17.81 -10.71 -30.84
CA ARG A 269 17.71 -11.90 -29.98
C ARG A 269 16.58 -11.74 -28.95
N GLY A 270 16.15 -12.86 -28.36
CA GLY A 270 15.08 -12.89 -27.36
C GLY A 270 15.16 -14.11 -26.46
N PHE A 271 14.32 -14.12 -25.43
CA PHE A 271 14.08 -15.28 -24.58
C PHE A 271 12.58 -15.58 -24.45
N LEU A 272 12.25 -16.81 -24.10
CA LEU A 272 10.92 -17.25 -23.76
C LEU A 272 10.72 -17.14 -22.24
N LEU A 273 9.86 -16.24 -21.80
CA LEU A 273 9.40 -16.16 -20.42
C LEU A 273 8.27 -17.16 -20.18
N ILE A 274 8.39 -17.97 -19.12
CA ILE A 274 7.33 -18.88 -18.66
C ILE A 274 6.89 -18.43 -17.26
N ASN A 275 5.61 -18.09 -17.11
CA ASN A 275 5.02 -17.56 -15.88
C ASN A 275 3.72 -18.30 -15.52
N ASP A 276 3.28 -18.17 -14.25
CA ASP A 276 2.06 -18.77 -13.69
C ASP A 276 0.83 -17.83 -13.74
N HIS A 277 1.01 -16.58 -14.15
CA HIS A 277 -0.03 -15.56 -14.31
C HIS A 277 0.31 -14.63 -15.46
N ASP A 278 -0.64 -13.77 -15.87
CA ASP A 278 -0.44 -12.80 -16.95
C ASP A 278 0.68 -11.83 -16.58
N PRO A 279 1.79 -11.78 -17.35
CA PRO A 279 2.89 -10.87 -17.08
C PRO A 279 2.65 -9.43 -17.56
N LYS A 280 1.40 -9.00 -17.69
CA LYS A 280 1.03 -7.64 -18.08
C LYS A 280 1.60 -6.53 -17.20
N PRO A 281 1.69 -6.67 -15.86
CA PRO A 281 2.42 -5.72 -15.02
C PRO A 281 3.86 -5.51 -15.46
N LEU A 282 4.55 -6.59 -15.77
CA LEU A 282 5.91 -6.56 -16.28
C LEU A 282 6.01 -5.86 -17.65
N GLN A 283 5.02 -6.05 -18.53
CA GLN A 283 4.97 -5.38 -19.82
C GLN A 283 4.95 -3.85 -19.67
N TYR A 284 4.17 -3.31 -18.74
CA TYR A 284 4.16 -1.87 -18.45
C TYR A 284 5.51 -1.37 -17.93
N GLN A 285 6.22 -2.19 -17.14
CA GLN A 285 7.57 -1.85 -16.70
C GLN A 285 8.57 -1.84 -17.88
N PHE A 286 8.46 -2.78 -18.80
CA PHE A 286 9.24 -2.77 -20.05
C PHE A 286 8.94 -1.55 -20.93
N GLU A 287 7.67 -1.15 -21.02
CA GLU A 287 7.28 0.07 -21.73
C GLU A 287 7.87 1.34 -21.10
N ALA A 288 7.93 1.38 -19.76
CA ALA A 288 8.50 2.52 -19.03
C ALA A 288 10.03 2.61 -19.15
N GLU A 289 10.73 1.47 -19.06
CA GLU A 289 12.20 1.40 -19.02
C GLU A 289 12.83 1.33 -20.43
N TYR A 290 12.18 0.61 -21.36
CA TYR A 290 12.73 0.29 -22.67
C TYR A 290 11.79 0.68 -23.81
N GLN A 291 11.16 1.85 -23.74
CA GLN A 291 10.19 2.32 -24.73
C GLN A 291 10.72 2.18 -26.16
N GLY A 292 10.04 1.37 -26.98
CA GLY A 292 10.42 1.12 -28.36
C GLY A 292 11.67 0.24 -28.58
N GLN A 293 12.30 -0.25 -27.51
CA GLN A 293 13.52 -1.05 -27.58
C GLN A 293 13.27 -2.54 -27.32
N PHE A 294 12.04 -2.98 -27.16
CA PHE A 294 11.69 -4.38 -26.92
C PHE A 294 10.56 -4.85 -27.82
N THR A 295 10.44 -6.18 -27.99
CA THR A 295 9.29 -6.85 -28.58
C THR A 295 8.64 -7.74 -27.53
N TRP A 296 7.31 -7.88 -27.62
CA TRP A 296 6.52 -8.63 -26.66
C TRP A 296 5.44 -9.42 -27.38
N ASP A 297 5.57 -10.74 -27.43
CA ASP A 297 4.64 -11.62 -28.13
C ASP A 297 4.14 -12.70 -27.19
N TYR A 298 2.83 -12.72 -26.94
CA TYR A 298 2.19 -13.83 -26.24
C TYR A 298 2.15 -15.07 -27.13
N LEU A 299 2.73 -16.17 -26.66
CA LEU A 299 2.72 -17.48 -27.30
C LEU A 299 1.70 -18.40 -26.67
N GLU A 300 1.44 -18.26 -25.34
CA GLU A 300 0.43 -18.96 -24.58
C GLU A 300 -0.17 -18.00 -23.54
N SER A 301 -1.51 -17.96 -23.47
CA SER A 301 -2.24 -17.03 -22.59
C SER A 301 -3.15 -17.80 -21.63
N GLY A 302 -2.53 -18.32 -20.54
CA GLY A 302 -3.22 -18.91 -19.39
C GLY A 302 -4.17 -20.09 -19.70
N PRO A 303 -4.98 -20.48 -18.70
CA PRO A 303 -5.09 -19.88 -17.37
C PRO A 303 -3.98 -20.33 -16.39
N LYS A 304 -3.23 -21.40 -16.66
CA LYS A 304 -2.23 -21.96 -15.72
C LYS A 304 -0.79 -21.63 -16.10
N VAL A 305 -0.54 -21.43 -17.40
CA VAL A 305 0.78 -21.16 -17.96
C VAL A 305 0.65 -20.00 -18.92
N TRP A 306 1.55 -19.07 -18.78
CA TRP A 306 1.72 -17.93 -19.68
C TRP A 306 3.11 -17.99 -20.28
N GLN A 307 3.17 -17.92 -21.61
CA GLN A 307 4.42 -17.91 -22.34
C GLN A 307 4.52 -16.64 -23.17
N VAL A 308 5.55 -15.89 -22.95
CA VAL A 308 5.79 -14.63 -23.64
C VAL A 308 7.22 -14.62 -24.21
N ARG A 309 7.32 -14.37 -25.51
CA ARG A 309 8.60 -14.09 -26.12
C ARG A 309 8.94 -12.62 -25.95
N ILE A 310 10.03 -12.34 -25.26
CA ILE A 310 10.57 -11.01 -25.06
C ILE A 310 11.86 -10.92 -25.86
N GLY A 311 11.94 -9.93 -26.75
CA GLY A 311 13.08 -9.76 -27.66
C GLY A 311 13.62 -8.34 -27.71
N ARG A 312 14.86 -8.20 -28.17
CA ARG A 312 15.49 -6.93 -28.48
C ARG A 312 15.42 -6.72 -30.00
N PRO A 313 14.86 -5.60 -30.50
CA PRO A 313 14.85 -5.29 -31.92
C PRO A 313 16.29 -5.32 -32.52
N SER A 314 16.37 -5.62 -33.82
CA SER A 314 17.65 -5.61 -34.58
C SER A 314 18.12 -4.21 -34.95
#